data_55e7c898b81d240efb6bb18f0b49ef88
#
_entry.id   55e7c898b81d240efb6bb18f0b49ef88
#
_cell.length_a   1.000
_cell.length_b   1.000
_cell.length_c   1.000
_cell.angle_alpha   90.00
_cell.angle_beta   90.00
_cell.angle_gamma   90.00
#
_symmetry.space_group_name_H-M   'P 1'
#
loop_
_entity.id
_entity.type
_entity.pdbx_description
1 polymer ?
#
loop_
_entity_poly.entity_id
_entity_poly.type
_entity_poly.pdbx_seq_one_letter_code
_entity_poly.pdbx_strand_id
1 'polypeptide(L)'
;MSVSPSLSQPNNGSFIMRKLTLFTLLVSATLAANTSHANWGNLLDSVTKKGSQLIQQPLTSTSANISKPTLSSDTIINGLRDALAVGSERAISVISLDGGYLNDPQIRVPLPAGLDKLAKPLRQIGMGKQVDHFLQTINRAAERAAPHATNILLDNIRTMSFEDVNMIYKGSDDAATQYFRKKSGPQIAALFNTEVDTALNQVGATRYYNDLASKAANIPFVGKQINGDLTSHVTSAALDGLFLKIAAQEKLIRTDPAARTTDLLKTLWD
;
A
#
# COMPACT_ATOMS: atom_id res chain seq x y z
N MET A 1 -4.50 4.14 -74.25
CA MET A 1 -4.64 5.54 -73.78
C MET A 1 -4.25 5.48 -72.31
N SER A 2 -2.95 5.62 -71.96
CA SER A 2 -2.24 6.88 -71.73
C SER A 2 -3.00 7.73 -70.73
N VAL A 3 -2.54 7.84 -69.49
CA VAL A 3 -1.56 8.79 -68.99
C VAL A 3 -1.26 8.53 -67.49
N SER A 4 -0.02 8.23 -67.14
CA SER A 4 0.66 8.64 -65.87
C SER A 4 1.27 10.03 -66.21
N PRO A 5 1.88 10.82 -65.31
CA PRO A 5 2.33 10.63 -63.91
C PRO A 5 2.15 11.89 -63.05
N SER A 6 2.46 11.86 -61.78
CA SER A 6 3.41 12.87 -61.23
C SER A 6 3.89 12.48 -59.81
N LEU A 7 5.19 12.32 -59.75
CA LEU A 7 6.07 12.36 -58.59
C LEU A 7 6.06 13.78 -57.97
N SER A 8 6.06 13.90 -56.66
CA SER A 8 6.88 14.87 -55.97
C SER A 8 7.17 14.47 -54.53
N GLN A 9 8.38 14.05 -54.30
CA GLN A 9 9.15 14.27 -53.08
C GLN A 9 9.96 15.54 -53.27
N PRO A 10 10.73 16.04 -52.27
CA PRO A 10 10.76 15.90 -50.82
C PRO A 10 10.77 17.25 -50.13
N ASN A 11 10.61 17.30 -48.82
CA ASN A 11 11.23 18.43 -48.13
C ASN A 11 11.85 18.00 -46.81
N ASN A 12 13.15 18.09 -46.77
CA ASN A 12 14.04 18.17 -45.63
C ASN A 12 13.65 19.35 -44.76
N GLY A 13 13.77 19.19 -43.48
CA GLY A 13 13.70 20.35 -42.62
C GLY A 13 13.72 20.02 -41.14
N SER A 14 14.94 19.89 -40.70
CA SER A 14 15.41 20.66 -39.54
C SER A 14 15.29 20.03 -38.15
N PHE A 15 16.39 19.43 -37.77
CA PHE A 15 16.94 19.35 -36.44
C PHE A 15 16.74 20.67 -35.67
N ILE A 16 15.89 20.67 -34.65
CA ILE A 16 15.93 21.74 -33.66
C ILE A 16 16.28 21.12 -32.32
N MET A 17 17.57 21.16 -32.04
CA MET A 17 18.15 21.14 -30.71
C MET A 17 17.54 22.30 -29.91
N ARG A 18 16.65 22.03 -28.97
CA ARG A 18 16.26 22.99 -27.97
C ARG A 18 17.09 22.86 -26.72
N LYS A 19 17.96 23.84 -26.59
CA LYS A 19 18.82 24.12 -25.46
C LYS A 19 18.06 24.15 -24.15
N LEU A 20 18.62 23.45 -23.18
CA LEU A 20 18.34 23.53 -21.76
C LEU A 20 18.66 24.94 -21.25
N THR A 21 17.66 25.75 -21.00
CA THR A 21 17.84 27.02 -20.28
C THR A 21 17.59 26.81 -18.81
N LEU A 22 18.70 26.83 -18.06
CA LEU A 22 18.72 27.01 -16.60
C LEU A 22 18.02 28.34 -16.27
N PHE A 23 16.92 28.33 -15.57
CA PHE A 23 16.30 29.50 -14.98
C PHE A 23 16.81 29.63 -13.54
N THR A 24 17.89 30.34 -13.34
CA THR A 24 18.34 30.83 -12.03
C THR A 24 17.48 32.02 -11.65
N LEU A 25 16.57 31.82 -10.72
CA LEU A 25 15.77 32.89 -10.13
C LEU A 25 16.58 33.52 -9.01
N LEU A 26 17.18 34.69 -9.31
CA LEU A 26 17.84 35.56 -8.36
C LEU A 26 16.76 36.34 -7.61
N VAL A 27 16.46 35.93 -6.36
CA VAL A 27 15.60 36.75 -5.47
C VAL A 27 16.48 37.81 -4.81
N SER A 28 16.42 39.02 -5.33
CA SER A 28 17.00 40.19 -4.69
C SER A 28 16.10 40.64 -3.54
N ALA A 29 16.45 40.27 -2.32
CA ALA A 29 15.85 40.83 -1.10
C ALA A 29 16.46 42.22 -0.84
N THR A 30 15.72 43.27 -1.14
CA THR A 30 16.02 44.63 -0.67
C THR A 30 15.76 44.71 0.83
N LEU A 31 16.82 44.68 1.61
CA LEU A 31 16.80 44.88 3.05
C LEU A 31 16.63 46.40 3.32
N ALA A 32 15.42 46.83 3.65
CA ALA A 32 15.21 48.14 4.23
C ALA A 32 15.75 48.13 5.65
N ALA A 33 16.85 48.84 5.87
CA ALA A 33 17.44 49.02 7.18
C ALA A 33 16.56 49.94 8.02
N ASN A 34 15.79 49.35 8.95
CA ASN A 34 15.24 50.07 10.09
C ASN A 34 16.19 49.86 11.27
N THR A 35 17.06 50.83 11.50
CA THR A 35 17.97 50.88 12.65
C THR A 35 17.18 51.26 13.90
N SER A 36 16.59 50.29 14.57
CA SER A 36 16.29 50.41 16.00
C SER A 36 17.43 49.74 16.74
N HIS A 37 18.28 50.58 17.35
CA HIS A 37 19.36 50.11 18.24
C HIS A 37 18.75 49.44 19.49
N ALA A 38 18.44 48.17 19.41
CA ALA A 38 18.21 47.36 20.56
C ALA A 38 19.56 47.17 21.25
N ASN A 39 19.68 47.71 22.45
CA ASN A 39 20.88 47.67 23.26
C ASN A 39 21.14 46.26 23.81
N TRP A 40 21.79 45.43 22.98
CA TRP A 40 22.15 44.04 23.32
C TRP A 40 23.20 43.91 24.44
N GLY A 41 23.90 44.99 24.77
CA GLY A 41 24.90 45.02 25.82
C GLY A 41 24.31 44.76 27.23
N ASN A 42 23.12 45.27 27.50
CA ASN A 42 22.46 45.09 28.79
C ASN A 42 21.80 43.70 28.99
N LEU A 43 21.56 43.00 27.89
CA LEU A 43 21.06 41.62 27.96
C LEU A 43 22.15 40.60 28.27
N LEU A 44 23.36 40.79 27.76
CA LEU A 44 24.49 39.93 28.03
C LEU A 44 25.00 40.09 29.48
N ASP A 45 24.99 41.32 30.03
CA ASP A 45 25.38 41.56 31.43
C ASP A 45 24.38 40.97 32.43
N SER A 46 23.10 40.94 32.08
CA SER A 46 22.09 40.33 32.99
C SER A 46 22.13 38.79 32.98
N VAL A 47 22.54 38.19 31.85
CA VAL A 47 22.70 36.72 31.75
C VAL A 47 23.98 36.27 32.48
N THR A 48 25.10 37.02 32.37
CA THR A 48 26.36 36.68 33.04
C THR A 48 26.28 36.88 34.55
N LYS A 49 25.58 37.91 35.04
CA LYS A 49 25.39 38.12 36.50
C LYS A 49 24.46 37.10 37.14
N LYS A 50 23.41 36.61 36.41
CA LYS A 50 22.57 35.53 36.92
C LYS A 50 23.22 34.16 36.83
N GLY A 51 24.10 33.93 35.85
CA GLY A 51 24.83 32.67 35.69
C GLY A 51 25.85 32.41 36.81
N SER A 52 26.45 33.48 37.35
CA SER A 52 27.48 33.36 38.41
C SER A 52 26.92 33.09 39.82
N GLN A 53 25.64 33.35 40.05
CA GLN A 53 24.98 33.05 41.33
C GLN A 53 24.40 31.64 41.45
N LEU A 54 24.32 30.89 40.33
CA LEU A 54 23.78 29.52 40.32
C LEU A 54 24.86 28.44 40.49
N ILE A 55 26.15 28.82 40.57
CA ILE A 55 27.28 27.84 40.66
C ILE A 55 27.71 27.59 42.13
N GLN A 56 27.08 28.19 43.10
CA GLN A 56 27.45 28.01 44.52
C GLN A 56 26.42 27.22 45.36
N GLN A 57 25.64 26.38 44.77
CA GLN A 57 24.91 25.37 45.53
C GLN A 57 25.66 24.03 45.44
N PRO A 58 25.92 23.37 46.60
CA PRO A 58 26.53 22.06 46.58
C PRO A 58 25.61 21.10 45.83
N LEU A 59 26.14 20.41 44.80
CA LEU A 59 25.47 19.33 44.09
C LEU A 59 25.16 18.20 45.07
N THR A 60 24.03 18.27 45.73
CA THR A 60 23.42 17.07 46.30
C THR A 60 23.07 16.21 45.12
N SER A 61 23.74 15.08 45.00
CA SER A 61 23.53 14.05 43.99
C SER A 61 22.12 13.49 44.17
N THR A 62 21.13 14.22 43.63
CA THR A 62 19.83 13.64 43.36
C THR A 62 20.04 12.83 42.10
N SER A 63 20.23 11.52 42.23
CA SER A 63 20.05 10.58 41.16
C SER A 63 18.62 10.78 40.61
N ALA A 64 18.52 11.66 39.66
CA ALA A 64 17.30 11.71 38.85
C ALA A 64 17.24 10.36 38.16
N ASN A 65 16.45 9.45 38.71
CA ASN A 65 15.90 8.35 37.93
C ASN A 65 15.19 9.00 36.77
N ILE A 66 15.88 9.03 35.62
CA ILE A 66 15.24 9.33 34.35
C ILE A 66 14.40 8.08 34.04
N SER A 67 13.25 8.02 34.71
CA SER A 67 12.20 7.09 34.32
C SER A 67 11.88 7.41 32.86
N LYS A 68 12.10 6.46 31.96
CA LYS A 68 11.63 6.54 30.58
C LYS A 68 10.18 7.06 30.65
N PRO A 69 9.83 8.16 29.96
CA PRO A 69 8.48 8.70 30.09
C PRO A 69 7.48 7.62 29.71
N THR A 70 6.66 7.21 30.66
CA THR A 70 5.56 6.30 30.40
C THR A 70 4.62 7.00 29.44
N LEU A 71 4.50 6.46 28.23
CA LEU A 71 3.59 6.98 27.22
C LEU A 71 2.17 7.03 27.79
N SER A 72 1.46 8.13 27.55
CA SER A 72 0.05 8.19 27.93
C SER A 72 -0.76 7.14 27.12
N SER A 73 -1.81 6.62 27.73
CA SER A 73 -2.72 5.68 27.03
C SER A 73 -3.21 6.25 25.70
N ASP A 74 -3.52 7.53 25.65
CA ASP A 74 -3.98 8.21 24.44
C ASP A 74 -2.88 8.27 23.36
N THR A 75 -1.63 8.46 23.74
CA THR A 75 -0.50 8.42 22.80
C THR A 75 -0.35 7.04 22.17
N ILE A 76 -0.47 5.98 22.98
CA ILE A 76 -0.41 4.59 22.51
C ILE A 76 -1.56 4.31 21.53
N ILE A 77 -2.79 4.72 21.90
CA ILE A 77 -3.99 4.51 21.06
C ILE A 77 -3.82 5.19 19.71
N ASN A 78 -3.49 6.48 19.73
CA ASN A 78 -3.38 7.26 18.50
C ASN A 78 -2.20 6.78 17.64
N GLY A 79 -1.06 6.47 18.24
CA GLY A 79 0.10 5.94 17.53
C GLY A 79 -0.19 4.59 16.86
N LEU A 80 -0.87 3.67 17.54
CA LEU A 80 -1.23 2.39 16.95
C LEU A 80 -2.27 2.52 15.83
N ARG A 81 -3.30 3.35 16.03
CA ARG A 81 -4.27 3.63 14.96
C ARG A 81 -3.60 4.23 13.72
N ASP A 82 -2.69 5.17 13.90
CA ASP A 82 -1.91 5.79 12.82
C ASP A 82 -1.04 4.74 12.08
N ALA A 83 -0.35 3.90 12.84
CA ALA A 83 0.41 2.77 12.30
C ALA A 83 -0.42 1.87 11.39
N LEU A 84 -1.58 1.47 11.89
CA LEU A 84 -2.48 0.55 11.20
C LEU A 84 -3.09 1.18 9.96
N ALA A 85 -3.45 2.47 10.02
CA ALA A 85 -3.93 3.21 8.86
C ALA A 85 -2.87 3.28 7.76
N VAL A 86 -1.67 3.76 8.09
CA VAL A 86 -0.53 3.87 7.17
C VAL A 86 -0.14 2.49 6.60
N GLY A 87 -0.08 1.46 7.44
CA GLY A 87 0.25 0.10 7.02
C GLY A 87 -0.79 -0.48 6.06
N SER A 88 -2.07 -0.30 6.36
CA SER A 88 -3.18 -0.76 5.51
C SER A 88 -3.20 -0.04 4.16
N GLU A 89 -3.04 1.28 4.16
CA GLU A 89 -2.99 2.08 2.91
C GLU A 89 -1.80 1.70 2.04
N ARG A 90 -0.62 1.48 2.62
CA ARG A 90 0.57 1.00 1.89
C ARG A 90 0.35 -0.37 1.28
N ALA A 91 -0.18 -1.31 2.06
CA ALA A 91 -0.47 -2.65 1.56
C ALA A 91 -1.42 -2.57 0.35
N ILE A 92 -2.53 -1.85 0.50
CA ILE A 92 -3.54 -1.69 -0.56
C ILE A 92 -2.96 -0.99 -1.79
N SER A 93 -2.19 0.08 -1.61
CA SER A 93 -1.60 0.82 -2.74
C SER A 93 -0.71 -0.06 -3.61
N VAL A 94 0.07 -0.94 -3.02
CA VAL A 94 0.98 -1.85 -3.74
C VAL A 94 0.20 -2.94 -4.50
N ILE A 95 -0.77 -3.59 -3.84
CA ILE A 95 -1.53 -4.69 -4.46
C ILE A 95 -2.55 -4.21 -5.50
N SER A 96 -2.90 -2.93 -5.49
CA SER A 96 -3.81 -2.32 -6.47
C SER A 96 -3.14 -1.92 -7.77
N LEU A 97 -1.81 -1.95 -7.85
CA LEU A 97 -1.08 -1.66 -9.07
C LEU A 97 -1.25 -2.79 -10.09
N ASP A 98 -1.00 -2.45 -11.35
CA ASP A 98 -0.93 -3.43 -12.43
C ASP A 98 0.15 -4.48 -12.14
N GLY A 99 -0.25 -5.72 -11.98
CA GLY A 99 0.64 -6.81 -11.60
C GLY A 99 0.86 -6.93 -10.09
N GLY A 100 0.18 -6.14 -9.26
CA GLY A 100 0.32 -6.17 -7.81
C GLY A 100 -0.01 -7.53 -7.19
N TYR A 101 -1.03 -8.21 -7.71
CA TYR A 101 -1.30 -9.62 -7.38
C TYR A 101 -0.55 -10.57 -8.31
N LEU A 102 -0.61 -10.34 -9.63
CA LEU A 102 -0.08 -11.27 -10.63
C LEU A 102 1.41 -11.56 -10.46
N ASN A 103 2.21 -10.53 -10.19
CA ASN A 103 3.67 -10.63 -10.14
C ASN A 103 4.21 -11.02 -8.76
N ASP A 104 3.36 -11.06 -7.74
CA ASP A 104 3.73 -11.47 -6.40
C ASP A 104 3.33 -12.93 -6.14
N PRO A 105 4.30 -13.86 -6.07
CA PRO A 105 4.01 -15.28 -5.91
C PRO A 105 3.32 -15.63 -4.58
N GLN A 106 3.38 -14.75 -3.58
CA GLN A 106 2.76 -14.99 -2.27
C GLN A 106 1.25 -14.72 -2.27
N ILE A 107 0.77 -13.82 -3.15
CA ILE A 107 -0.62 -13.37 -3.16
C ILE A 107 -1.31 -13.56 -4.51
N ARG A 108 -0.56 -14.03 -5.50
CA ARG A 108 -1.13 -14.31 -6.82
C ARG A 108 -2.37 -15.20 -6.69
N VAL A 109 -3.48 -14.73 -7.22
CA VAL A 109 -4.70 -15.54 -7.32
C VAL A 109 -4.42 -16.71 -8.25
N PRO A 110 -4.46 -17.96 -7.76
CA PRO A 110 -4.19 -19.13 -8.58
C PRO A 110 -5.36 -19.45 -9.52
N LEU A 111 -5.12 -20.31 -10.48
CA LEU A 111 -6.22 -20.87 -11.26
C LEU A 111 -7.19 -21.63 -10.34
N PRO A 112 -8.52 -21.58 -10.59
CA PRO A 112 -9.47 -22.44 -9.90
C PRO A 112 -9.04 -23.92 -10.00
N ALA A 113 -9.21 -24.69 -8.91
CA ALA A 113 -8.66 -26.04 -8.77
C ALA A 113 -8.97 -26.99 -9.96
N GLY A 114 -10.16 -26.88 -10.55
CA GLY A 114 -10.52 -27.62 -11.75
C GLY A 114 -9.69 -27.24 -12.98
N LEU A 115 -9.47 -25.93 -13.16
CA LEU A 115 -8.71 -25.39 -14.29
C LEU A 115 -7.20 -25.59 -14.11
N ASP A 116 -6.71 -25.53 -12.88
CA ASP A 116 -5.29 -25.73 -12.56
C ASP A 116 -4.84 -27.13 -13.01
N LYS A 117 -5.62 -28.17 -12.71
CA LYS A 117 -5.35 -29.56 -13.14
C LYS A 117 -5.31 -29.68 -14.67
N LEU A 118 -6.03 -28.82 -15.37
CA LEU A 118 -6.14 -28.80 -16.84
C LEU A 118 -5.15 -27.86 -17.50
N ALA A 119 -4.49 -26.99 -16.76
CA ALA A 119 -3.56 -26.02 -17.32
C ALA A 119 -2.48 -26.70 -18.19
N LYS A 120 -1.90 -27.81 -17.71
CA LYS A 120 -0.88 -28.55 -18.46
C LYS A 120 -1.45 -29.23 -19.72
N PRO A 121 -2.53 -30.01 -19.68
CA PRO A 121 -3.18 -30.53 -20.87
C PRO A 121 -3.59 -29.46 -21.87
N LEU A 122 -4.20 -28.36 -21.43
CA LEU A 122 -4.61 -27.25 -22.30
C LEU A 122 -3.41 -26.61 -23.02
N ARG A 123 -2.28 -26.46 -22.32
CA ARG A 123 -1.03 -25.97 -22.93
C ARG A 123 -0.51 -26.91 -24.01
N GLN A 124 -0.60 -28.23 -23.80
CA GLN A 124 -0.15 -29.23 -24.77
C GLN A 124 -0.96 -29.19 -26.08
N ILE A 125 -2.24 -28.85 -26.03
CA ILE A 125 -3.09 -28.69 -27.22
C ILE A 125 -3.08 -27.25 -27.81
N GLY A 126 -2.09 -26.43 -27.40
CA GLY A 126 -1.90 -25.09 -27.97
C GLY A 126 -2.71 -23.97 -27.31
N MET A 127 -3.41 -24.23 -26.18
CA MET A 127 -4.23 -23.24 -25.47
C MET A 127 -3.48 -22.53 -24.32
N GLY A 128 -2.16 -22.55 -24.33
CA GLY A 128 -1.35 -21.94 -23.28
C GLY A 128 -1.61 -20.44 -23.13
N LYS A 129 -1.70 -19.71 -24.25
CA LYS A 129 -1.98 -18.26 -24.23
C LYS A 129 -3.33 -17.94 -23.57
N GLN A 130 -4.34 -18.76 -23.77
CA GLN A 130 -5.67 -18.57 -23.18
C GLN A 130 -5.64 -18.80 -21.67
N VAL A 131 -4.90 -19.83 -21.22
CA VAL A 131 -4.70 -20.09 -19.78
C VAL A 131 -3.96 -18.93 -19.12
N ASP A 132 -2.89 -18.42 -19.75
CA ASP A 132 -2.11 -17.31 -19.20
C ASP A 132 -2.92 -16.01 -19.18
N HIS A 133 -3.69 -15.75 -20.22
CA HIS A 133 -4.58 -14.59 -20.26
C HIS A 133 -5.68 -14.68 -19.21
N PHE A 134 -6.25 -15.86 -18.99
CA PHE A 134 -7.22 -16.06 -17.92
C PHE A 134 -6.60 -15.81 -16.53
N LEU A 135 -5.40 -16.36 -16.26
CA LEU A 135 -4.68 -16.10 -15.01
C LEU A 135 -4.42 -14.60 -14.80
N GLN A 136 -4.06 -13.89 -15.87
CA GLN A 136 -3.88 -12.44 -15.83
C GLN A 136 -5.21 -11.72 -15.49
N THR A 137 -6.31 -12.12 -16.12
CA THR A 137 -7.60 -11.44 -15.92
C THR A 137 -8.15 -11.59 -14.52
N ILE A 138 -8.04 -12.78 -13.89
CA ILE A 138 -8.50 -12.98 -12.52
C ILE A 138 -7.65 -12.20 -11.50
N ASN A 139 -6.34 -12.10 -11.72
CA ASN A 139 -5.47 -11.26 -10.88
C ASN A 139 -5.78 -9.78 -11.07
N ARG A 140 -6.07 -9.35 -12.30
CA ARG A 140 -6.51 -7.97 -12.55
C ARG A 140 -7.83 -7.62 -11.86
N ALA A 141 -8.76 -8.58 -11.76
CA ALA A 141 -9.98 -8.38 -10.99
C ALA A 141 -9.69 -8.16 -9.49
N ALA A 142 -8.76 -8.94 -8.90
CA ALA A 142 -8.31 -8.75 -7.52
C ALA A 142 -7.65 -7.37 -7.31
N GLU A 143 -6.77 -6.95 -8.21
CA GLU A 143 -6.12 -5.64 -8.20
C GLU A 143 -7.13 -4.49 -8.22
N ARG A 144 -8.18 -4.60 -9.02
CA ARG A 144 -9.26 -3.59 -9.09
C ARG A 144 -10.16 -3.58 -7.87
N ALA A 145 -10.39 -4.73 -7.24
CA ALA A 145 -11.21 -4.83 -6.04
C ALA A 145 -10.49 -4.30 -4.78
N ALA A 146 -9.16 -4.43 -4.71
CA ALA A 146 -8.39 -4.12 -3.51
C ALA A 146 -8.61 -2.71 -2.92
N PRO A 147 -8.68 -1.61 -3.71
CA PRO A 147 -8.90 -0.27 -3.16
C PRO A 147 -10.18 -0.12 -2.35
N HIS A 148 -11.22 -0.90 -2.65
CA HIS A 148 -12.53 -0.82 -1.99
C HIS A 148 -12.48 -1.28 -0.52
N ALA A 149 -11.45 -2.02 -0.10
CA ALA A 149 -11.24 -2.37 1.30
C ALA A 149 -10.81 -1.20 2.19
N THR A 150 -10.24 -0.13 1.61
CA THR A 150 -9.61 0.96 2.35
C THR A 150 -10.54 1.59 3.37
N ASN A 151 -11.72 2.01 2.95
CA ASN A 151 -12.67 2.70 3.83
C ASN A 151 -13.12 1.82 4.99
N ILE A 152 -13.41 0.53 4.74
CA ILE A 152 -13.82 -0.41 5.78
C ILE A 152 -12.72 -0.58 6.83
N LEU A 153 -11.47 -0.72 6.39
CA LEU A 153 -10.33 -0.86 7.31
C LEU A 153 -10.12 0.41 8.12
N LEU A 154 -10.10 1.58 7.48
CA LEU A 154 -9.91 2.86 8.17
C LEU A 154 -11.04 3.15 9.17
N ASP A 155 -12.29 2.85 8.85
CA ASP A 155 -13.41 3.04 9.77
C ASP A 155 -13.33 2.10 10.97
N ASN A 156 -12.93 0.84 10.76
CA ASN A 156 -12.68 -0.09 11.86
C ASN A 156 -11.49 0.33 12.73
N ILE A 157 -10.43 0.88 12.14
CA ILE A 157 -9.29 1.43 12.88
C ILE A 157 -9.72 2.60 13.77
N ARG A 158 -10.51 3.53 13.24
CA ARG A 158 -11.00 4.70 13.98
C ARG A 158 -11.89 4.32 15.15
N THR A 159 -12.69 3.25 15.02
CA THR A 159 -13.65 2.80 16.01
C THR A 159 -13.13 1.74 16.98
N MET A 160 -11.83 1.41 16.94
CA MET A 160 -11.20 0.48 17.89
C MET A 160 -11.34 1.00 19.32
N SER A 161 -11.70 0.11 20.26
CA SER A 161 -11.70 0.42 21.70
C SER A 161 -10.29 0.50 22.29
N PHE A 162 -10.18 1.00 23.51
CA PHE A 162 -8.91 0.96 24.27
C PHE A 162 -8.43 -0.46 24.49
N GLU A 163 -9.34 -1.37 24.80
CA GLU A 163 -9.07 -2.80 25.02
C GLU A 163 -8.53 -3.46 23.76
N ASP A 164 -9.13 -3.18 22.59
CA ASP A 164 -8.66 -3.67 21.29
C ASP A 164 -7.23 -3.20 21.03
N VAL A 165 -6.96 -1.90 21.23
CA VAL A 165 -5.63 -1.30 21.03
C VAL A 165 -4.59 -1.94 21.94
N ASN A 166 -4.90 -2.10 23.24
CA ASN A 166 -3.98 -2.70 24.20
C ASN A 166 -3.69 -4.17 23.92
N MET A 167 -4.70 -4.93 23.48
CA MET A 167 -4.56 -6.32 23.05
C MET A 167 -3.63 -6.43 21.82
N ILE A 168 -3.83 -5.57 20.83
CA ILE A 168 -3.01 -5.54 19.61
C ILE A 168 -1.58 -5.09 19.94
N TYR A 169 -1.41 -4.04 20.75
CA TYR A 169 -0.09 -3.53 21.09
C TYR A 169 0.80 -4.58 21.77
N LYS A 170 0.21 -5.38 22.67
CA LYS A 170 0.91 -6.46 23.39
C LYS A 170 0.94 -7.79 22.66
N GLY A 171 0.27 -7.87 21.51
CA GLY A 171 0.13 -9.11 20.74
C GLY A 171 1.32 -9.43 19.85
N SER A 172 1.15 -10.45 19.00
CA SER A 172 2.12 -10.87 17.99
C SER A 172 2.36 -9.83 16.91
N ASP A 173 3.36 -10.07 16.05
CA ASP A 173 3.72 -9.17 14.93
C ASP A 173 2.59 -8.93 13.93
N ASP A 174 1.54 -9.74 13.96
CA ASP A 174 0.37 -9.70 13.10
C ASP A 174 -0.97 -9.59 13.87
N ALA A 175 -0.93 -9.19 15.14
CA ALA A 175 -2.10 -9.16 16.03
C ALA A 175 -3.22 -8.24 15.48
N ALA A 176 -2.87 -7.09 14.92
CA ALA A 176 -3.85 -6.21 14.32
C ALA A 176 -4.48 -6.82 13.06
N THR A 177 -3.66 -7.48 12.24
CA THR A 177 -4.15 -8.16 11.04
C THR A 177 -5.13 -9.27 11.38
N GLN A 178 -4.85 -10.07 12.41
CA GLN A 178 -5.77 -11.10 12.92
C GLN A 178 -7.07 -10.48 13.44
N TYR A 179 -6.98 -9.39 14.19
CA TYR A 179 -8.14 -8.64 14.66
C TYR A 179 -9.01 -8.15 13.50
N PHE A 180 -8.42 -7.52 12.47
CA PHE A 180 -9.16 -7.02 11.31
C PHE A 180 -9.74 -8.16 10.47
N ARG A 181 -9.00 -9.25 10.28
CA ARG A 181 -9.52 -10.43 9.59
C ARG A 181 -10.78 -10.95 10.26
N LYS A 182 -10.80 -11.01 11.58
CA LYS A 182 -11.96 -11.46 12.36
C LYS A 182 -13.12 -10.46 12.35
N LYS A 183 -12.83 -9.17 12.55
CA LYS A 183 -13.85 -8.12 12.74
C LYS A 183 -14.38 -7.56 11.43
N SER A 184 -13.50 -7.28 10.49
CA SER A 184 -13.82 -6.63 9.20
C SER A 184 -13.88 -7.62 8.04
N GLY A 185 -13.27 -8.81 8.16
CA GLY A 185 -13.18 -9.79 7.08
C GLY A 185 -14.52 -10.12 6.42
N PRO A 186 -15.59 -10.43 7.18
CA PRO A 186 -16.89 -10.72 6.57
C PRO A 186 -17.47 -9.54 5.77
N GLN A 187 -17.31 -8.31 6.26
CA GLN A 187 -17.78 -7.10 5.58
C GLN A 187 -16.96 -6.83 4.32
N ILE A 188 -15.64 -6.96 4.39
CA ILE A 188 -14.75 -6.81 3.23
C ILE A 188 -15.04 -7.91 2.21
N ALA A 189 -15.29 -9.16 2.66
CA ALA A 189 -15.65 -10.26 1.77
C ALA A 189 -16.93 -9.98 0.97
N ALA A 190 -17.96 -9.48 1.63
CA ALA A 190 -19.23 -9.14 0.97
C ALA A 190 -19.02 -8.03 -0.08
N LEU A 191 -18.26 -6.99 0.26
CA LEU A 191 -17.92 -5.92 -0.68
C LEU A 191 -17.06 -6.46 -1.83
N PHE A 192 -16.01 -7.22 -1.53
CA PHE A 192 -15.12 -7.80 -2.56
C PHE A 192 -15.88 -8.73 -3.50
N ASN A 193 -16.82 -9.52 -3.01
CA ASN A 193 -17.62 -10.39 -3.87
C ASN A 193 -18.31 -9.58 -4.98
N THR A 194 -18.92 -8.45 -4.63
CA THR A 194 -19.57 -7.56 -5.60
C THR A 194 -18.57 -6.89 -6.55
N GLU A 195 -17.46 -6.38 -6.01
CA GLU A 195 -16.44 -5.68 -6.79
C GLU A 195 -15.65 -6.62 -7.68
N VAL A 196 -15.33 -7.82 -7.19
CA VAL A 196 -14.68 -8.88 -7.95
C VAL A 196 -15.58 -9.35 -9.08
N ASP A 197 -16.88 -9.58 -8.84
CA ASP A 197 -17.83 -9.97 -9.90
C ASP A 197 -17.88 -8.91 -11.00
N THR A 198 -18.02 -7.65 -10.62
CA THR A 198 -17.98 -6.51 -11.53
C THR A 198 -16.65 -6.47 -12.32
N ALA A 199 -15.53 -6.61 -11.64
CA ALA A 199 -14.21 -6.58 -12.26
C ALA A 199 -13.97 -7.78 -13.20
N LEU A 200 -14.39 -9.00 -12.80
CA LEU A 200 -14.31 -10.20 -13.64
C LEU A 200 -15.09 -10.03 -14.95
N ASN A 201 -16.29 -9.44 -14.86
CA ASN A 201 -17.12 -9.16 -16.03
C ASN A 201 -16.47 -8.10 -16.95
N GLN A 202 -15.95 -7.02 -16.37
CA GLN A 202 -15.28 -5.94 -17.11
C GLN A 202 -14.02 -6.41 -17.85
N VAL A 203 -13.22 -7.30 -17.25
CA VAL A 203 -12.02 -7.85 -17.87
C VAL A 203 -12.32 -9.08 -18.74
N GLY A 204 -13.58 -9.52 -18.81
CA GLY A 204 -14.01 -10.67 -19.60
C GLY A 204 -13.60 -12.04 -19.04
N ALA A 205 -13.18 -12.11 -17.77
CA ALA A 205 -12.71 -13.35 -17.14
C ALA A 205 -13.79 -14.44 -17.09
N THR A 206 -15.03 -14.07 -16.78
CA THR A 206 -16.17 -15.01 -16.77
C THR A 206 -16.37 -15.67 -18.14
N ARG A 207 -16.26 -14.89 -19.22
CA ARG A 207 -16.34 -15.42 -20.58
C ARG A 207 -15.19 -16.37 -20.90
N TYR A 208 -13.96 -15.99 -20.56
CA TYR A 208 -12.78 -16.85 -20.74
C TYR A 208 -12.89 -18.15 -19.92
N TYR A 209 -13.38 -18.07 -18.70
CA TYR A 209 -13.61 -19.23 -17.86
C TYR A 209 -14.59 -20.20 -18.50
N ASN A 210 -15.73 -19.72 -18.98
CA ASN A 210 -16.74 -20.52 -19.66
C ASN A 210 -16.22 -21.14 -20.96
N ASP A 211 -15.44 -20.40 -21.75
CA ASP A 211 -14.82 -20.90 -22.96
C ASP A 211 -13.82 -22.02 -22.68
N LEU A 212 -12.95 -21.83 -21.69
CA LEU A 212 -12.01 -22.86 -21.26
C LEU A 212 -12.73 -24.09 -20.68
N ALA A 213 -13.77 -23.87 -19.86
CA ALA A 213 -14.58 -24.93 -19.30
C ALA A 213 -15.26 -25.78 -20.38
N SER A 214 -15.85 -25.12 -21.39
CA SER A 214 -16.52 -25.80 -22.54
C SER A 214 -15.55 -26.62 -23.36
N LYS A 215 -14.36 -26.09 -23.64
CA LYS A 215 -13.31 -26.80 -24.36
C LYS A 215 -12.74 -27.97 -23.60
N ALA A 216 -12.56 -27.79 -22.26
CA ALA A 216 -12.10 -28.84 -21.39
C ALA A 216 -13.12 -29.97 -21.21
N ALA A 217 -14.43 -29.67 -21.30
CA ALA A 217 -15.49 -30.67 -21.23
C ALA A 217 -15.36 -31.75 -22.33
N ASN A 218 -14.76 -31.42 -23.45
CA ASN A 218 -14.50 -32.34 -24.55
C ASN A 218 -13.25 -33.22 -24.36
N ILE A 219 -12.48 -33.00 -23.28
CA ILE A 219 -11.30 -33.82 -22.98
C ILE A 219 -11.74 -35.03 -22.13
N PRO A 220 -11.51 -36.28 -22.58
CA PRO A 220 -11.88 -37.48 -21.83
C PRO A 220 -11.33 -37.43 -20.41
N PHE A 221 -12.13 -37.84 -19.41
CA PHE A 221 -11.82 -37.91 -17.98
C PHE A 221 -11.66 -36.55 -17.26
N VAL A 222 -11.87 -35.40 -17.91
CA VAL A 222 -11.48 -34.08 -17.43
C VAL A 222 -12.68 -33.14 -17.24
N GLY A 223 -13.69 -33.23 -18.10
CA GLY A 223 -14.75 -32.21 -18.25
C GLY A 223 -15.70 -32.03 -17.05
N LYS A 224 -15.72 -32.95 -16.07
CA LYS A 224 -16.60 -32.84 -14.91
C LYS A 224 -16.03 -32.05 -13.73
N GLN A 225 -14.80 -31.57 -13.80
CA GLN A 225 -14.08 -30.96 -12.68
C GLN A 225 -14.10 -29.42 -12.67
N ILE A 226 -14.63 -28.78 -13.72
CA ILE A 226 -14.70 -27.32 -13.80
C ILE A 226 -16.08 -26.86 -13.33
N ASN A 227 -16.36 -27.02 -12.04
CA ASN A 227 -17.56 -26.52 -11.38
C ASN A 227 -17.12 -25.75 -10.15
N GLY A 228 -16.93 -24.44 -10.28
CA GLY A 228 -16.58 -23.58 -9.15
C GLY A 228 -17.11 -22.17 -9.39
N ASP A 229 -17.57 -21.53 -8.34
CA ASP A 229 -17.88 -20.12 -8.35
C ASP A 229 -16.58 -19.33 -8.48
N LEU A 230 -16.34 -18.79 -9.68
CA LEU A 230 -15.15 -18.01 -9.98
C LEU A 230 -15.05 -16.76 -9.09
N THR A 231 -16.16 -16.09 -8.84
CA THR A 231 -16.23 -14.90 -8.01
C THR A 231 -15.80 -15.21 -6.58
N SER A 232 -16.36 -16.27 -5.99
CA SER A 232 -15.95 -16.72 -4.64
C SER A 232 -14.49 -17.14 -4.57
N HIS A 233 -13.96 -17.84 -5.59
CA HIS A 233 -12.57 -18.24 -5.66
C HIS A 233 -11.64 -17.01 -5.67
N VAL A 234 -11.89 -16.05 -6.55
CA VAL A 234 -11.07 -14.83 -6.67
C VAL A 234 -11.21 -13.96 -5.42
N THR A 235 -12.43 -13.82 -4.88
CA THR A 235 -12.69 -13.08 -3.65
C THR A 235 -11.89 -13.63 -2.48
N SER A 236 -11.95 -14.94 -2.26
CA SER A 236 -11.22 -15.59 -1.15
C SER A 236 -9.71 -15.39 -1.29
N ALA A 237 -9.16 -15.67 -2.46
CA ALA A 237 -7.73 -15.51 -2.70
C ALA A 237 -7.27 -14.04 -2.62
N ALA A 238 -8.09 -13.10 -3.12
CA ALA A 238 -7.80 -11.67 -3.02
C ALA A 238 -7.78 -11.17 -1.56
N LEU A 239 -8.72 -11.64 -0.74
CA LEU A 239 -8.75 -11.32 0.68
C LEU A 239 -7.55 -11.91 1.44
N ASP A 240 -7.19 -13.14 1.16
CA ASP A 240 -6.02 -13.76 1.76
C ASP A 240 -4.74 -12.98 1.41
N GLY A 241 -4.61 -12.57 0.15
CA GLY A 241 -3.51 -11.73 -0.31
C GLY A 241 -3.49 -10.35 0.36
N LEU A 242 -4.64 -9.69 0.48
CA LEU A 242 -4.79 -8.42 1.16
C LEU A 242 -4.29 -8.51 2.61
N PHE A 243 -4.82 -9.45 3.39
CA PHE A 243 -4.44 -9.61 4.80
C PHE A 243 -2.99 -10.05 4.97
N LEU A 244 -2.44 -10.85 4.05
CA LEU A 244 -1.01 -11.18 4.06
C LEU A 244 -0.13 -9.94 3.90
N LYS A 245 -0.50 -9.02 3.01
CA LYS A 245 0.26 -7.77 2.80
C LYS A 245 0.08 -6.78 3.94
N ILE A 246 -1.09 -6.71 4.56
CA ILE A 246 -1.30 -5.92 5.78
C ILE A 246 -0.42 -6.46 6.91
N ALA A 247 -0.37 -7.78 7.13
CA ALA A 247 0.49 -8.40 8.13
C ALA A 247 1.99 -8.09 7.89
N ALA A 248 2.42 -8.10 6.63
CA ALA A 248 3.80 -7.75 6.29
C ALA A 248 4.12 -6.28 6.63
N GLN A 249 3.20 -5.35 6.39
CA GLN A 249 3.37 -3.94 6.78
C GLN A 249 3.33 -3.75 8.29
N GLU A 250 2.42 -4.43 9.00
CA GLU A 250 2.35 -4.41 10.45
C GLU A 250 3.69 -4.87 11.06
N LYS A 251 4.21 -5.99 10.59
CA LYS A 251 5.51 -6.50 11.04
C LYS A 251 6.65 -5.52 10.78
N LEU A 252 6.71 -4.91 9.58
CA LEU A 252 7.73 -3.91 9.26
C LEU A 252 7.68 -2.72 10.22
N ILE A 253 6.49 -2.18 10.51
CA ILE A 253 6.33 -1.04 11.44
C ILE A 253 6.79 -1.42 12.86
N ARG A 254 6.51 -2.66 13.30
CA ARG A 254 6.92 -3.15 14.63
C ARG A 254 8.43 -3.38 14.74
N THR A 255 9.07 -3.87 13.68
CA THR A 255 10.45 -4.37 13.74
C THR A 255 11.50 -3.44 13.10
N ASP A 256 11.09 -2.59 12.15
CA ASP A 256 12.01 -1.71 11.41
C ASP A 256 11.75 -0.22 11.72
N PRO A 257 12.68 0.46 12.43
CA PRO A 257 12.56 1.90 12.71
C PRO A 257 12.40 2.75 11.44
N ALA A 258 13.00 2.35 10.31
CA ALA A 258 12.88 3.09 9.06
C ALA A 258 11.46 3.07 8.47
N ALA A 259 10.65 2.07 8.82
CA ALA A 259 9.26 1.98 8.40
C ALA A 259 8.32 2.90 9.20
N ARG A 260 8.78 3.44 10.33
CA ARG A 260 8.03 4.34 11.24
C ARG A 260 8.06 5.77 10.72
N THR A 261 7.14 6.11 9.84
CA THR A 261 7.14 7.41 9.11
C THR A 261 6.56 8.58 9.88
N THR A 262 5.82 8.33 10.95
CA THR A 262 5.27 9.40 11.81
C THR A 262 5.99 9.47 13.15
N ASP A 263 5.96 10.63 13.79
CA ASP A 263 6.58 10.81 15.12
C ASP A 263 5.86 9.97 16.18
N LEU A 264 4.55 9.75 16.03
CA LEU A 264 3.79 8.86 16.91
C LEU A 264 4.28 7.41 16.80
N LEU A 265 4.56 6.93 15.58
CA LEU A 265 5.10 5.59 15.35
C LEU A 265 6.48 5.40 15.99
N LYS A 266 7.36 6.39 15.85
CA LYS A 266 8.67 6.37 16.50
C LYS A 266 8.51 6.33 18.04
N THR A 267 7.67 7.21 18.58
CA THR A 267 7.43 7.28 20.03
C THR A 267 6.86 5.99 20.61
N LEU A 268 6.09 5.22 19.84
CA LEU A 268 5.44 4.00 20.30
C LEU A 268 6.40 2.80 20.41
N TRP A 269 7.41 2.70 19.53
CA TRP A 269 8.30 1.54 19.46
C TRP A 269 9.80 1.85 19.68
N ASP A 270 10.22 3.12 19.86
CA ASP A 270 11.58 3.50 20.28
C ASP A 270 11.69 3.54 21.81
#